data_247bf374abfb61a53fbc7cd22bb2f63e
#
_entry.id   247bf374abfb61a53fbc7cd22bb2f63e
#
_cell.length_a   1.000
_cell.length_b   1.000
_cell.length_c   1.000
_cell.angle_alpha   90.00
_cell.angle_beta   90.00
_cell.angle_gamma   90.00
#
_symmetry.space_group_name_H-M   'P 1'
#
loop_
_entity.id
_entity.type
_entity.pdbx_description
1 polymer ?
#
loop_
_entity_poly.entity_id
_entity_poly.type
_entity_poly.pdbx_seq_one_letter_code
_entity_poly.pdbx_strand_id
1 'polypeptide(L)'
;MYWGRTSLITIFLLALLSSSAWGGAWCMPKGSLYSKLSYNHYFTVDTFDENGHKRRNPNGSSFRDENITWYNEYGLLDNLTLFASIPHKWLKSRYKFTEGRGLKSTTFTYDGLGDVDLGIRYGLLKEPVVLSLQFLTKVAWFYDSDEAVPPGNNQNDYELKLLLGKSLWPFPGYCGLEMGYRWRTGSPSDEYRYLLEFGMDLIKKFSCRIKLDGIASVKNGDIPKQKPEVNAYIDYDTGQLIKTVSEPSGPGSAFTNPSLGYEYDLGKLEFTLGYACTKSWAFEFTYTNYPYGESIAAGDQYSFGVVYYFSRK
;
A
#
# COMPACT_ATOMS: atom_id res chain seq x y z
N MET A 1 6.18 -24.54 -51.37
CA MET A 1 6.36 -23.18 -50.75
C MET A 1 5.12 -22.76 -49.97
N TYR A 2 4.77 -23.50 -48.89
CA TYR A 2 3.53 -23.36 -48.10
C TYR A 2 3.75 -23.30 -46.58
N TRP A 3 4.97 -23.00 -46.12
CA TRP A 3 5.30 -23.05 -44.69
C TRP A 3 5.21 -21.70 -43.95
N GLY A 4 4.97 -20.58 -44.66
CA GLY A 4 4.97 -19.26 -44.07
C GLY A 4 3.66 -18.73 -43.49
N ARG A 5 2.51 -19.33 -43.91
CA ARG A 5 1.18 -18.80 -43.52
C ARG A 5 0.59 -19.43 -42.26
N THR A 6 0.92 -20.68 -41.97
CA THR A 6 0.44 -21.38 -40.75
C THR A 6 1.12 -20.88 -39.49
N SER A 7 2.40 -20.47 -39.55
CA SER A 7 3.14 -19.95 -38.38
C SER A 7 2.63 -18.59 -37.91
N LEU A 8 2.22 -17.71 -38.84
CA LEU A 8 1.68 -16.39 -38.49
C LEU A 8 0.29 -16.47 -37.87
N ILE A 9 -0.58 -17.39 -38.35
CA ILE A 9 -1.92 -17.60 -37.80
C ILE A 9 -1.84 -18.24 -36.41
N THR A 10 -0.90 -19.15 -36.19
CA THR A 10 -0.71 -19.80 -34.88
C THR A 10 -0.14 -18.80 -33.86
N ILE A 11 0.75 -17.88 -34.26
CA ILE A 11 1.27 -16.81 -33.40
C ILE A 11 0.17 -15.78 -33.09
N PHE A 12 -0.70 -15.47 -34.07
CA PHE A 12 -1.83 -14.55 -33.87
C PHE A 12 -2.93 -15.14 -32.95
N LEU A 13 -3.18 -16.45 -33.03
CA LEU A 13 -4.10 -17.15 -32.13
C LEU A 13 -3.54 -17.34 -30.70
N LEU A 14 -2.22 -17.42 -30.54
CA LEU A 14 -1.56 -17.45 -29.23
C LEU A 14 -1.60 -16.06 -28.56
N ALA A 15 -1.58 -14.97 -29.34
CA ALA A 15 -1.68 -13.61 -28.83
C ALA A 15 -3.08 -13.26 -28.26
N LEU A 16 -4.13 -14.00 -28.65
CA LEU A 16 -5.49 -13.80 -28.13
C LEU A 16 -5.74 -14.54 -26.80
N LEU A 17 -4.76 -15.29 -26.29
CA LEU A 17 -4.84 -16.02 -25.01
C LEU A 17 -4.00 -15.41 -23.89
N SER A 18 -3.33 -14.28 -24.14
CA SER A 18 -2.68 -13.55 -23.07
C SER A 18 -3.74 -13.05 -22.11
N SER A 19 -3.76 -13.60 -20.90
CA SER A 19 -4.40 -12.97 -19.76
C SER A 19 -3.69 -11.65 -19.58
N SER A 20 -4.25 -10.59 -20.14
CA SER A 20 -3.69 -9.24 -20.00
C SER A 20 -3.62 -8.94 -18.51
N ALA A 21 -2.43 -8.99 -17.94
CA ALA A 21 -2.18 -8.40 -16.63
C ALA A 21 -2.39 -6.89 -16.84
N TRP A 22 -3.57 -6.41 -16.45
CA TRP A 22 -3.93 -5.00 -16.58
C TRP A 22 -3.19 -4.25 -15.48
N GLY A 23 -2.07 -3.63 -15.82
CA GLY A 23 -1.32 -2.73 -14.93
C GLY A 23 -1.94 -1.33 -14.90
N GLY A 24 -1.65 -0.56 -13.87
CA GLY A 24 -2.25 0.69 -13.44
C GLY A 24 -2.69 1.71 -14.50
N ALA A 25 -1.98 1.87 -15.63
CA ALA A 25 -2.28 2.90 -16.63
C ALA A 25 -3.48 2.58 -17.55
N TRP A 26 -3.87 1.31 -17.70
CA TRP A 26 -4.95 0.92 -18.63
C TRP A 26 -6.32 1.12 -18.03
N CYS A 27 -7.25 1.70 -18.80
CA CYS A 27 -8.66 1.74 -18.42
C CYS A 27 -9.34 0.42 -18.73
N MET A 28 -10.30 0.04 -17.88
CA MET A 28 -11.18 -1.11 -18.10
C MET A 28 -12.10 -0.86 -19.29
N PRO A 29 -12.32 -1.83 -20.19
CA PRO A 29 -13.32 -1.71 -21.26
C PRO A 29 -14.71 -1.46 -20.67
N LYS A 30 -15.55 -0.73 -21.40
CA LYS A 30 -16.91 -0.40 -20.97
C LYS A 30 -17.71 -1.65 -20.57
N GLY A 31 -18.27 -1.63 -19.36
CA GLY A 31 -19.09 -2.71 -18.79
C GLY A 31 -18.28 -3.91 -18.30
N SER A 32 -16.94 -3.82 -18.31
CA SER A 32 -16.05 -4.84 -17.73
C SER A 32 -15.80 -4.56 -16.25
N LEU A 33 -15.58 -5.61 -15.49
CA LEU A 33 -15.31 -5.57 -14.05
C LEU A 33 -14.03 -6.36 -13.74
N TYR A 34 -13.14 -5.76 -12.98
CA TYR A 34 -12.06 -6.44 -12.26
C TYR A 34 -12.38 -6.36 -10.77
N SER A 35 -12.34 -7.48 -10.07
CA SER A 35 -12.58 -7.55 -8.63
C SER A 35 -11.53 -8.45 -8.00
N LYS A 36 -10.89 -7.98 -6.95
CA LYS A 36 -9.88 -8.73 -6.20
C LYS A 36 -10.19 -8.68 -4.72
N LEU A 37 -10.32 -9.85 -4.12
CA LEU A 37 -10.38 -10.02 -2.67
C LEU A 37 -9.03 -10.54 -2.19
N SER A 38 -8.35 -9.79 -1.33
CA SER A 38 -7.01 -10.14 -0.82
C SER A 38 -7.03 -10.27 0.69
N TYR A 39 -6.42 -11.33 1.23
CA TYR A 39 -5.98 -11.38 2.61
C TYR A 39 -4.52 -10.91 2.65
N ASN A 40 -4.22 -9.98 3.55
CA ASN A 40 -2.91 -9.38 3.73
C ASN A 40 -2.45 -9.59 5.18
N HIS A 41 -1.20 -9.97 5.35
CA HIS A 41 -0.57 -10.16 6.65
C HIS A 41 0.74 -9.38 6.67
N TYR A 42 0.77 -8.29 7.42
CA TYR A 42 1.96 -7.49 7.70
C TYR A 42 2.40 -7.67 9.13
N PHE A 43 3.69 -7.84 9.34
CA PHE A 43 4.28 -7.96 10.67
C PHE A 43 5.63 -7.24 10.75
N THR A 44 5.86 -6.56 11.88
CA THR A 44 7.14 -5.93 12.15
C THR A 44 7.50 -5.91 13.64
N VAL A 45 8.79 -5.97 13.89
CA VAL A 45 9.46 -5.66 15.16
C VAL A 45 10.51 -4.57 14.98
N ASP A 46 10.58 -4.00 13.78
CA ASP A 46 11.58 -3.02 13.39
C ASP A 46 10.90 -1.74 12.88
N THR A 47 11.62 -0.63 12.92
CA THR A 47 11.22 0.69 12.47
C THR A 47 12.39 1.33 11.74
N PHE A 48 12.12 2.12 10.70
CA PHE A 48 13.07 3.08 10.17
C PHE A 48 13.04 4.34 11.05
N ASP A 49 14.22 4.77 11.53
CA ASP A 49 14.35 6.01 12.28
C ASP A 49 14.26 7.24 11.35
N GLU A 50 14.39 8.43 11.91
CA GLU A 50 14.36 9.71 11.18
C GLU A 50 15.52 9.90 10.18
N ASN A 51 16.54 9.04 10.23
CA ASN A 51 17.68 9.02 9.31
C ASN A 51 17.63 7.85 8.33
N GLY A 52 16.52 7.12 8.30
CA GLY A 52 16.33 5.97 7.41
C GLY A 52 17.05 4.69 7.85
N HIS A 53 17.60 4.62 9.06
CA HIS A 53 18.24 3.42 9.56
C HIS A 53 17.21 2.47 10.16
N LYS A 54 17.21 1.22 9.70
CA LYS A 54 16.36 0.17 10.27
C LYS A 54 16.84 -0.21 11.66
N ARG A 55 15.97 -0.03 12.66
CA ARG A 55 16.24 -0.33 14.07
C ARG A 55 15.17 -1.23 14.64
N ARG A 56 15.57 -2.09 15.56
CA ARG A 56 14.64 -2.92 16.30
C ARG A 56 13.87 -2.08 17.32
N ASN A 57 12.57 -2.33 17.41
CA ASN A 57 11.70 -1.67 18.38
C ASN A 57 12.15 -2.00 19.82
N PRO A 58 12.08 -1.05 20.76
CA PRO A 58 12.46 -1.25 22.13
C PRO A 58 11.81 -2.50 22.74
N ASN A 59 12.63 -3.28 23.47
CA ASN A 59 12.20 -4.51 24.15
C ASN A 59 11.54 -5.56 23.22
N GLY A 60 11.63 -5.40 21.89
CA GLY A 60 10.96 -6.25 20.92
C GLY A 60 9.45 -6.01 20.85
N SER A 61 9.02 -4.77 21.04
CA SER A 61 7.67 -4.33 20.72
C SER A 61 7.35 -4.64 19.26
N SER A 62 6.09 -4.96 18.94
CA SER A 62 5.71 -5.45 17.61
C SER A 62 4.38 -4.88 17.15
N PHE A 63 4.25 -4.75 15.84
CA PHE A 63 3.01 -4.35 15.19
C PHE A 63 2.61 -5.39 14.13
N ARG A 64 1.31 -5.66 14.05
CA ARG A 64 0.71 -6.55 13.06
C ARG A 64 -0.54 -5.90 12.48
N ASP A 65 -0.64 -5.89 11.14
CA ASP A 65 -1.83 -5.53 10.38
C ASP A 65 -2.24 -6.76 9.56
N GLU A 66 -3.34 -7.37 9.94
CA GLU A 66 -4.03 -8.38 9.15
C GLU A 66 -5.27 -7.72 8.57
N ASN A 67 -5.50 -7.90 7.28
CA ASN A 67 -6.67 -7.31 6.67
C ASN A 67 -7.18 -8.11 5.48
N ILE A 68 -8.48 -7.97 5.23
CA ILE A 68 -9.10 -8.38 3.97
C ILE A 68 -9.43 -7.10 3.21
N THR A 69 -8.86 -6.96 2.00
CA THR A 69 -9.13 -5.82 1.14
C THR A 69 -9.91 -6.26 -0.09
N TRP A 70 -11.04 -5.61 -0.34
CA TRP A 70 -11.83 -5.77 -1.55
C TRP A 70 -11.56 -4.61 -2.49
N TYR A 71 -10.84 -4.89 -3.58
CA TYR A 71 -10.51 -3.92 -4.62
C TYR A 71 -11.32 -4.19 -5.88
N ASN A 72 -11.89 -3.14 -6.48
CA ASN A 72 -12.71 -3.23 -7.67
C ASN A 72 -12.36 -2.16 -8.69
N GLU A 73 -12.42 -2.50 -9.98
CA GLU A 73 -12.39 -1.56 -11.10
C GLU A 73 -13.57 -1.85 -12.03
N TYR A 74 -14.29 -0.83 -12.42
CA TYR A 74 -15.40 -0.92 -13.35
C TYR A 74 -15.24 0.04 -14.52
N GLY A 75 -15.27 -0.47 -15.74
CA GLY A 75 -15.25 0.34 -16.96
C GLY A 75 -16.59 1.02 -17.20
N LEU A 76 -16.70 2.29 -16.83
CA LEU A 76 -17.91 3.08 -17.11
C LEU A 76 -18.01 3.43 -18.59
N LEU A 77 -16.88 3.82 -19.18
CA LEU A 77 -16.66 4.05 -20.61
C LEU A 77 -15.35 3.38 -21.02
N ASP A 78 -15.06 3.26 -22.32
CA ASP A 78 -13.82 2.67 -22.81
C ASP A 78 -12.53 3.44 -22.45
N ASN A 79 -12.71 4.64 -21.94
CA ASN A 79 -11.62 5.49 -21.44
C ASN A 79 -11.87 6.02 -20.02
N LEU A 80 -12.88 5.51 -19.31
CA LEU A 80 -13.20 5.93 -17.96
C LEU A 80 -13.46 4.71 -17.07
N THR A 81 -12.60 4.54 -16.06
CA THR A 81 -12.69 3.49 -15.06
C THR A 81 -12.99 4.10 -13.69
N LEU A 82 -13.97 3.54 -13.00
CA LEU A 82 -14.19 3.78 -11.57
C LEU A 82 -13.48 2.70 -10.78
N PHE A 83 -12.89 3.05 -9.63
CA PHE A 83 -12.29 2.05 -8.75
C PHE A 83 -12.55 2.36 -7.28
N ALA A 84 -12.54 1.30 -6.48
CA ALA A 84 -12.70 1.36 -5.03
C ALA A 84 -11.83 0.32 -4.33
N SER A 85 -11.33 0.66 -3.14
CA SER A 85 -10.59 -0.24 -2.26
C SER A 85 -11.16 -0.14 -0.85
N ILE A 86 -11.65 -1.25 -0.31
CA ILE A 86 -12.33 -1.31 0.98
C ILE A 86 -11.61 -2.34 1.85
N PRO A 87 -10.79 -1.91 2.84
CA PRO A 87 -10.13 -2.82 3.75
C PRO A 87 -10.93 -3.01 5.04
N HIS A 88 -11.05 -4.25 5.49
CA HIS A 88 -11.40 -4.60 6.85
C HIS A 88 -10.13 -5.07 7.58
N LYS A 89 -9.80 -4.45 8.70
CA LYS A 89 -8.50 -4.59 9.37
C LYS A 89 -8.62 -5.19 10.76
N TRP A 90 -7.68 -6.06 11.08
CA TRP A 90 -7.41 -6.56 12.43
C TRP A 90 -5.99 -6.14 12.81
N LEU A 91 -5.89 -5.06 13.59
CA LEU A 91 -4.62 -4.51 14.01
C LEU A 91 -4.27 -5.01 15.40
N LYS A 92 -2.99 -5.23 15.63
CA LYS A 92 -2.46 -5.58 16.95
C LYS A 92 -1.11 -4.90 17.16
N SER A 93 -1.07 -4.00 18.14
CA SER A 93 0.15 -3.38 18.63
C SER A 93 0.49 -3.94 20.00
N ARG A 94 1.67 -4.53 20.11
CA ARG A 94 2.20 -5.04 21.38
C ARG A 94 3.39 -4.18 21.81
N TYR A 95 3.16 -3.39 22.84
CA TYR A 95 4.20 -2.58 23.45
C TYR A 95 4.81 -3.32 24.63
N LYS A 96 6.15 -3.43 24.67
CA LYS A 96 6.90 -4.04 25.77
C LYS A 96 7.77 -2.99 26.44
N PHE A 97 7.71 -2.94 27.75
CA PHE A 97 8.44 -1.96 28.57
C PHE A 97 9.00 -2.62 29.82
N THR A 98 10.04 -1.98 30.39
CA THR A 98 10.64 -2.44 31.65
C THR A 98 9.99 -1.67 32.81
N GLU A 99 9.47 -2.42 33.80
CA GLU A 99 8.93 -1.86 35.02
C GLU A 99 9.58 -2.56 36.21
N GLY A 100 10.33 -1.80 36.99
CA GLY A 100 11.16 -2.35 38.05
C GLY A 100 12.23 -3.29 37.46
N ARG A 101 12.28 -4.56 37.93
CA ARG A 101 13.22 -5.58 37.46
C ARG A 101 12.62 -6.52 36.41
N GLY A 102 11.41 -6.24 35.92
CA GLY A 102 10.67 -7.13 35.04
C GLY A 102 10.28 -6.50 33.71
N LEU A 103 10.23 -7.33 32.65
CA LEU A 103 9.68 -6.95 31.36
C LEU A 103 8.16 -7.15 31.38
N LYS A 104 7.39 -6.09 31.17
CA LYS A 104 5.93 -6.12 31.01
C LYS A 104 5.51 -5.86 29.56
N SER A 105 4.26 -6.16 29.24
CA SER A 105 3.72 -5.85 27.94
C SER A 105 2.25 -5.44 28.01
N THR A 106 1.88 -4.45 27.22
CA THR A 106 0.49 -4.07 26.95
C THR A 106 0.18 -4.35 25.48
N THR A 107 -1.05 -4.77 25.21
CA THR A 107 -1.50 -5.06 23.85
C THR A 107 -2.74 -4.23 23.54
N PHE A 108 -2.70 -3.54 22.41
CA PHE A 108 -3.82 -2.78 21.86
C PHE A 108 -4.26 -3.47 20.58
N THR A 109 -5.56 -3.47 20.32
CA THR A 109 -6.16 -4.10 19.13
C THR A 109 -7.20 -3.18 18.51
N TYR A 110 -7.41 -3.36 17.22
CA TYR A 110 -8.50 -2.75 16.46
C TYR A 110 -9.12 -3.83 15.55
N ASP A 111 -10.43 -3.77 15.35
CA ASP A 111 -11.19 -4.63 14.45
C ASP A 111 -12.29 -3.79 13.78
N GLY A 112 -12.17 -3.55 12.47
CA GLY A 112 -13.12 -2.72 11.74
C GLY A 112 -12.64 -2.29 10.35
N LEU A 113 -13.40 -1.41 9.72
CA LEU A 113 -13.03 -0.82 8.43
C LEU A 113 -11.87 0.16 8.59
N GLY A 114 -10.93 0.13 7.66
CA GLY A 114 -9.91 1.17 7.52
C GLY A 114 -10.32 2.28 6.59
N ASP A 115 -9.34 3.08 6.13
CA ASP A 115 -9.55 4.09 5.11
C ASP A 115 -10.05 3.45 3.80
N VAL A 116 -11.10 4.01 3.22
CA VAL A 116 -11.66 3.57 1.94
C VAL A 116 -11.13 4.47 0.83
N ASP A 117 -10.55 3.87 -0.21
CA ASP A 117 -10.13 4.60 -1.39
C ASP A 117 -11.22 4.52 -2.47
N LEU A 118 -11.59 5.68 -3.02
CA LEU A 118 -12.50 5.81 -4.15
C LEU A 118 -11.83 6.64 -5.23
N GLY A 119 -11.96 6.23 -6.49
CA GLY A 119 -11.32 7.02 -7.53
C GLY A 119 -11.85 6.77 -8.93
N ILE A 120 -11.34 7.60 -9.82
CA ILE A 120 -11.61 7.57 -11.25
C ILE A 120 -10.29 7.60 -12.02
N ARG A 121 -10.22 6.86 -13.13
CA ARG A 121 -9.09 6.86 -14.06
C ARG A 121 -9.60 7.19 -15.45
N TYR A 122 -9.03 8.21 -16.07
CA TYR A 122 -9.38 8.66 -17.41
C TYR A 122 -8.20 8.45 -18.37
N GLY A 123 -8.42 7.63 -19.40
CA GLY A 123 -7.44 7.36 -20.45
C GLY A 123 -7.34 8.51 -21.43
N LEU A 124 -6.16 9.11 -21.51
CA LEU A 124 -5.83 10.20 -22.43
C LEU A 124 -5.29 9.70 -23.77
N LEU A 125 -4.41 8.70 -23.73
CA LEU A 125 -3.80 8.07 -24.91
C LEU A 125 -3.81 6.54 -24.76
N LYS A 126 -3.95 5.84 -25.88
CA LYS A 126 -3.90 4.35 -25.93
C LYS A 126 -2.67 3.84 -26.68
N GLU A 127 -2.09 4.64 -27.56
CA GLU A 127 -0.93 4.32 -28.40
C GLU A 127 -0.11 5.58 -28.68
N PRO A 128 1.22 5.47 -28.86
CA PRO A 128 2.09 4.29 -28.77
C PRO A 128 2.44 3.90 -27.34
N VAL A 129 2.06 4.72 -26.37
CA VAL A 129 2.08 4.48 -24.93
C VAL A 129 0.69 4.75 -24.38
N VAL A 130 0.31 4.03 -23.32
CA VAL A 130 -0.92 4.33 -22.61
C VAL A 130 -0.62 5.47 -21.63
N LEU A 131 -1.45 6.51 -21.68
CA LEU A 131 -1.39 7.64 -20.75
C LEU A 131 -2.75 7.81 -20.13
N SER A 132 -2.80 7.85 -18.80
CA SER A 132 -4.03 8.07 -18.05
C SER A 132 -3.81 9.06 -16.92
N LEU A 133 -4.88 9.77 -16.57
CA LEU A 133 -4.96 10.62 -15.39
C LEU A 133 -5.86 9.92 -14.38
N GLN A 134 -5.44 9.85 -13.12
CA GLN A 134 -6.20 9.23 -12.04
C GLN A 134 -6.38 10.21 -10.91
N PHE A 135 -7.62 10.34 -10.45
CA PHE A 135 -7.97 11.02 -9.22
C PHE A 135 -8.46 10.00 -8.21
N LEU A 136 -8.01 10.14 -6.96
CA LEU A 136 -8.39 9.30 -5.84
C LEU A 136 -8.74 10.18 -4.63
N THR A 137 -9.77 9.80 -3.90
CA THR A 137 -10.03 10.29 -2.54
C THR A 137 -9.96 9.14 -1.55
N LYS A 138 -9.21 9.34 -0.49
CA LYS A 138 -9.20 8.47 0.68
C LYS A 138 -10.21 9.01 1.70
N VAL A 139 -11.11 8.16 2.14
CA VAL A 139 -12.21 8.50 3.06
C VAL A 139 -12.00 7.76 4.37
N ALA A 140 -11.90 8.52 5.47
CA ALA A 140 -11.60 8.03 6.81
C ALA A 140 -12.79 8.21 7.77
N TRP A 141 -13.99 7.76 7.36
CA TRP A 141 -15.25 8.01 8.12
C TRP A 141 -15.72 6.82 8.96
N PHE A 142 -14.98 5.71 8.96
CA PHE A 142 -15.47 4.42 9.46
C PHE A 142 -14.88 4.03 10.82
N TYR A 143 -14.10 4.91 11.45
CA TYR A 143 -13.47 4.70 12.75
C TYR A 143 -13.24 6.04 13.45
N ASP A 144 -13.05 6.00 14.77
CA ASP A 144 -12.80 7.19 15.58
C ASP A 144 -11.29 7.51 15.68
N SER A 145 -10.95 8.79 15.89
CA SER A 145 -9.56 9.24 16.01
C SER A 145 -8.89 8.82 17.31
N ASP A 146 -9.68 8.44 18.33
CA ASP A 146 -9.23 8.05 19.66
C ASP A 146 -9.06 6.54 19.83
N GLU A 147 -9.19 5.77 18.75
CA GLU A 147 -8.87 4.34 18.75
C GLU A 147 -7.44 4.11 19.24
N ALA A 148 -7.26 3.14 20.15
CA ALA A 148 -5.95 2.82 20.70
C ALA A 148 -4.90 2.38 19.67
N VAL A 149 -5.36 1.81 18.54
CA VAL A 149 -4.59 1.49 17.35
C VAL A 149 -5.43 1.87 16.14
N PRO A 150 -5.47 3.16 15.75
CA PRO A 150 -6.32 3.58 14.63
C PRO A 150 -5.85 2.95 13.32
N PRO A 151 -6.80 2.54 12.46
CA PRO A 151 -6.49 1.86 11.19
C PRO A 151 -5.99 2.80 10.09
N GLY A 152 -5.99 4.08 10.33
CA GLY A 152 -5.52 5.16 9.47
C GLY A 152 -5.28 6.44 10.28
N ASN A 153 -5.20 7.58 9.61
CA ASN A 153 -4.91 8.87 10.24
C ASN A 153 -6.15 9.76 10.44
N ASN A 154 -7.33 9.18 10.31
CA ASN A 154 -8.64 9.84 10.49
C ASN A 154 -8.79 11.17 9.73
N GLN A 155 -8.28 11.21 8.51
CA GLN A 155 -8.38 12.37 7.62
C GLN A 155 -8.63 11.94 6.18
N ASN A 156 -9.31 12.80 5.43
CA ASN A 156 -9.51 12.59 4.01
C ASN A 156 -8.29 13.11 3.25
N ASP A 157 -7.79 12.33 2.31
CA ASP A 157 -6.72 12.73 1.41
C ASP A 157 -7.25 12.77 -0.03
N TYR A 158 -6.63 13.60 -0.87
CA TYR A 158 -6.94 13.71 -2.29
C TYR A 158 -5.65 13.47 -3.09
N GLU A 159 -5.72 12.66 -4.13
CA GLU A 159 -4.54 12.31 -4.90
C GLU A 159 -4.82 12.48 -6.40
N LEU A 160 -3.87 13.09 -7.10
CA LEU A 160 -3.85 13.16 -8.55
C LEU A 160 -2.59 12.47 -9.05
N LYS A 161 -2.76 11.48 -9.95
CA LYS A 161 -1.66 10.74 -10.57
C LYS A 161 -1.71 10.82 -12.09
N LEU A 162 -0.54 10.88 -12.70
CA LEU A 162 -0.29 10.59 -14.09
C LEU A 162 0.26 9.16 -14.20
N LEU A 163 -0.35 8.35 -15.06
CA LEU A 163 0.00 6.95 -15.25
C LEU A 163 0.43 6.71 -16.69
N LEU A 164 1.62 6.13 -16.85
CA LEU A 164 2.19 5.72 -18.12
C LEU A 164 2.28 4.20 -18.17
N GLY A 165 1.90 3.61 -19.29
CA GLY A 165 2.00 2.18 -19.54
C GLY A 165 2.51 1.88 -20.93
N LYS A 166 3.33 0.85 -21.06
CA LYS A 166 3.86 0.40 -22.35
C LYS A 166 3.81 -1.12 -22.43
N SER A 167 3.09 -1.64 -23.43
CA SER A 167 3.22 -3.04 -23.82
C SER A 167 4.56 -3.24 -24.52
N LEU A 168 5.26 -4.33 -24.20
CA LEU A 168 6.59 -4.64 -24.72
C LEU A 168 6.52 -5.62 -25.89
N TRP A 169 5.35 -5.76 -26.53
CA TRP A 169 5.18 -6.66 -27.69
C TRP A 169 6.35 -6.57 -28.68
N PRO A 170 6.92 -7.71 -29.18
CA PRO A 170 6.43 -9.10 -29.04
C PRO A 170 6.83 -9.83 -27.75
N PHE A 171 7.56 -9.18 -26.85
CA PHE A 171 7.81 -9.72 -25.51
C PHE A 171 6.49 -9.74 -24.71
N PRO A 172 6.12 -10.88 -24.04
CA PRO A 172 4.85 -11.02 -23.35
C PRO A 172 4.87 -10.30 -21.99
N GLY A 173 5.08 -8.99 -22.01
CA GLY A 173 5.18 -8.18 -20.82
C GLY A 173 4.83 -6.72 -21.03
N TYR A 174 4.87 -5.97 -19.97
CA TYR A 174 4.62 -4.53 -19.94
C TYR A 174 5.47 -3.85 -18.87
N CYS A 175 5.61 -2.55 -19.00
CA CYS A 175 6.11 -1.69 -17.94
C CYS A 175 5.14 -0.55 -17.67
N GLY A 176 5.15 -0.06 -16.43
CA GLY A 176 4.33 1.04 -15.96
C GLY A 176 5.12 2.00 -15.09
N LEU A 177 4.75 3.27 -15.18
CA LEU A 177 5.24 4.36 -14.33
C LEU A 177 4.04 5.16 -13.87
N GLU A 178 3.96 5.43 -12.57
CA GLU A 178 2.98 6.35 -12.00
C GLU A 178 3.72 7.44 -11.23
N MET A 179 3.24 8.66 -11.35
CA MET A 179 3.71 9.80 -10.57
C MET A 179 2.51 10.61 -10.12
N GLY A 180 2.48 11.03 -8.87
CA GLY A 180 1.36 11.75 -8.33
C GLY A 180 1.71 12.62 -7.14
N TYR A 181 0.74 13.42 -6.78
CA TYR A 181 0.75 14.26 -5.59
C TYR A 181 -0.51 13.98 -4.78
N ARG A 182 -0.33 13.78 -3.47
CA ARG A 182 -1.40 13.58 -2.52
C ARG A 182 -1.45 14.76 -1.56
N TRP A 183 -2.55 15.49 -1.62
CA TRP A 183 -2.90 16.50 -0.64
C TRP A 183 -3.49 15.82 0.58
N ARG A 184 -2.87 16.01 1.72
CA ARG A 184 -3.34 15.46 2.98
C ARG A 184 -4.00 16.55 3.79
N THR A 185 -5.24 16.32 4.24
CA THR A 185 -5.93 17.30 5.10
C THR A 185 -5.39 17.24 6.52
N GLY A 186 -5.39 18.38 7.23
CA GLY A 186 -4.91 18.45 8.61
C GLY A 186 -3.39 18.63 8.74
N SER A 187 -2.84 18.06 9.81
CA SER A 187 -1.44 18.29 10.20
C SER A 187 -0.38 17.48 9.41
N PRO A 188 -0.67 16.28 8.86
CA PRO A 188 0.35 15.53 8.13
C PRO A 188 0.84 16.22 6.86
N SER A 189 2.12 15.99 6.54
CA SER A 189 2.72 16.46 5.29
C SER A 189 2.08 15.85 4.07
N ASP A 190 1.95 16.63 3.01
CA ASP A 190 1.61 16.13 1.68
C ASP A 190 2.66 15.13 1.17
N GLU A 191 2.29 14.36 0.16
CA GLU A 191 3.13 13.27 -0.35
C GLU A 191 3.31 13.32 -1.86
N TYR A 192 4.55 13.14 -2.32
CA TYR A 192 4.80 12.64 -3.66
C TYR A 192 4.62 11.14 -3.69
N ARG A 193 3.89 10.65 -4.69
CA ARG A 193 3.63 9.22 -4.91
C ARG A 193 4.28 8.80 -6.22
N TYR A 194 4.98 7.68 -6.22
CA TYR A 194 5.56 7.13 -7.44
C TYR A 194 5.48 5.60 -7.42
N LEU A 195 5.32 5.03 -8.60
CA LEU A 195 5.31 3.59 -8.78
C LEU A 195 6.00 3.23 -10.09
N LEU A 196 6.88 2.25 -10.02
CA LEU A 196 7.45 1.55 -11.16
C LEU A 196 6.93 0.13 -11.16
N GLU A 197 6.45 -0.34 -12.29
CA GLU A 197 5.93 -1.69 -12.44
C GLU A 197 6.49 -2.35 -13.69
N PHE A 198 6.84 -3.63 -13.54
CA PHE A 198 7.13 -4.53 -14.63
C PHE A 198 6.35 -5.81 -14.43
N GLY A 199 5.60 -6.22 -15.45
CA GLY A 199 4.85 -7.46 -15.44
C GLY A 199 5.08 -8.27 -16.69
N MET A 200 5.04 -9.60 -16.58
CA MET A 200 5.16 -10.49 -17.71
C MET A 200 4.39 -11.81 -17.50
N ASP A 201 3.94 -12.39 -18.61
CA ASP A 201 3.44 -13.76 -18.63
C ASP A 201 4.63 -14.72 -18.76
N LEU A 202 4.79 -15.64 -17.80
CA LEU A 202 5.89 -16.61 -17.77
C LEU A 202 5.61 -17.79 -18.68
N ILE A 203 4.45 -18.43 -18.48
CA ILE A 203 3.91 -19.54 -19.24
C ILE A 203 2.39 -19.46 -19.22
N LYS A 204 1.70 -20.18 -20.10
CA LYS A 204 0.24 -20.09 -20.41
C LYS A 204 -0.74 -19.65 -19.30
N LYS A 205 -0.44 -19.89 -18.04
CA LYS A 205 -1.33 -19.57 -16.92
C LYS A 205 -0.64 -18.82 -15.78
N PHE A 206 0.67 -18.66 -15.87
CA PHE A 206 1.45 -18.04 -14.83
C PHE A 206 1.98 -16.67 -15.29
N SER A 207 1.82 -15.71 -14.44
CA SER A 207 2.38 -14.36 -14.61
C SER A 207 3.24 -13.97 -13.41
N CYS A 208 4.16 -13.05 -13.62
CA CYS A 208 4.87 -12.39 -12.52
C CYS A 208 4.82 -10.89 -12.70
N ARG A 209 4.93 -10.19 -11.56
CA ARG A 209 4.94 -8.74 -11.50
C ARG A 209 5.87 -8.28 -10.39
N ILE A 210 6.67 -7.27 -10.68
CA ILE A 210 7.52 -6.58 -9.72
C ILE A 210 7.08 -5.13 -9.71
N LYS A 211 6.89 -4.57 -8.50
CA LYS A 211 6.56 -3.17 -8.30
C LYS A 211 7.51 -2.55 -7.28
N LEU A 212 7.92 -1.32 -7.55
CA LEU A 212 8.46 -0.41 -6.56
C LEU A 212 7.45 0.70 -6.35
N ASP A 213 6.73 0.70 -5.24
CA ASP A 213 5.77 1.73 -4.84
C ASP A 213 6.38 2.59 -3.75
N GLY A 214 6.41 3.89 -3.96
CA GLY A 214 7.09 4.81 -3.07
C GLY A 214 6.28 6.04 -2.68
N ILE A 215 6.60 6.51 -1.49
CA ILE A 215 6.09 7.73 -0.86
C ILE A 215 7.28 8.58 -0.49
N ALA A 216 7.25 9.87 -0.86
CA ALA A 216 8.19 10.86 -0.37
C ALA A 216 7.41 12.03 0.23
N SER A 217 7.67 12.35 1.50
CA SER A 217 7.07 13.48 2.19
C SER A 217 7.49 14.80 1.57
N VAL A 218 6.55 15.73 1.42
CA VAL A 218 6.83 17.11 0.97
C VAL A 218 7.43 17.96 2.09
N LYS A 219 7.34 17.48 3.35
CA LYS A 219 7.84 18.16 4.56
C LYS A 219 7.17 19.51 4.80
N ASN A 220 5.88 19.63 4.44
CA ASN A 220 5.05 20.82 4.64
C ASN A 220 3.98 20.65 5.72
N GLY A 221 4.03 19.57 6.50
CA GLY A 221 3.08 19.31 7.57
C GLY A 221 3.24 20.24 8.76
N ASP A 222 2.13 20.49 9.46
CA ASP A 222 2.13 21.20 10.74
C ASP A 222 2.18 20.17 11.88
N ILE A 223 3.37 19.61 12.06
CA ILE A 223 3.61 18.59 13.08
C ILE A 223 3.64 19.27 14.43
N PRO A 224 2.72 18.92 15.36
CA PRO A 224 2.78 19.46 16.71
C PRO A 224 4.14 19.11 17.32
N LYS A 225 4.98 20.12 17.54
CA LYS A 225 6.24 19.95 18.31
C LYS A 225 5.85 19.64 19.74
N GLN A 226 5.60 18.38 20.05
CA GLN A 226 5.41 17.95 21.42
C GLN A 226 6.74 18.17 22.13
N LYS A 227 6.75 19.17 22.99
CA LYS A 227 7.87 19.31 23.93
C LYS A 227 7.86 18.06 24.81
N PRO A 228 9.02 17.41 25.01
CA PRO A 228 9.09 16.29 25.93
C PRO A 228 8.56 16.75 27.28
N GLU A 229 7.56 16.05 27.81
CA GLU A 229 7.09 16.31 29.17
C GLU A 229 8.20 15.90 30.14
N VAL A 230 8.81 16.88 30.74
CA VAL A 230 9.77 16.66 31.83
C VAL A 230 8.98 16.56 33.13
N ASN A 231 8.65 15.35 33.52
CA ASN A 231 8.10 15.09 34.83
C ASN A 231 9.26 15.08 35.87
N ALA A 232 9.30 16.09 36.72
CA ALA A 232 10.26 16.13 37.80
C ALA A 232 9.54 15.77 39.11
N TYR A 233 10.01 14.76 39.82
CA TYR A 233 9.52 14.42 41.16
C TYR A 233 10.71 14.20 42.11
N ILE A 234 10.47 14.44 43.40
CA ILE A 234 11.45 14.13 44.41
C ILE A 234 11.24 12.71 44.88
N ASP A 235 12.26 11.88 44.76
CA ASP A 235 12.29 10.54 45.33
C ASP A 235 12.31 10.69 46.87
N TYR A 236 11.26 10.28 47.53
CA TYR A 236 11.11 10.42 48.99
C TYR A 236 12.08 9.58 49.82
N ASP A 237 12.64 8.50 49.23
CA ASP A 237 13.62 7.64 49.91
C ASP A 237 15.04 8.18 49.83
N THR A 238 15.39 8.88 48.76
CA THR A 238 16.73 9.36 48.52
C THR A 238 16.84 10.90 48.61
N GLY A 239 15.71 11.62 48.61
CA GLY A 239 15.65 13.08 48.55
C GLY A 239 16.16 13.69 47.25
N GLN A 240 16.42 12.88 46.22
CA GLN A 240 16.96 13.32 44.94
C GLN A 240 15.83 13.72 43.98
N LEU A 241 16.10 14.79 43.22
CA LEU A 241 15.23 15.19 42.10
C LEU A 241 15.41 14.25 40.94
N ILE A 242 14.43 13.40 40.69
CA ILE A 242 14.40 12.54 39.52
C ILE A 242 13.66 13.27 38.40
N LYS A 243 14.34 13.46 37.27
CA LYS A 243 13.74 13.98 36.05
C LYS A 243 13.52 12.79 35.11
N THR A 244 12.28 12.41 34.90
CA THR A 244 11.89 11.49 33.84
C THR A 244 11.46 12.30 32.63
N VAL A 245 12.18 12.14 31.53
CA VAL A 245 11.73 12.63 30.22
C VAL A 245 10.83 11.54 29.66
N SER A 246 9.52 11.75 29.72
CA SER A 246 8.61 10.89 28.98
C SER A 246 8.69 11.29 27.51
N GLU A 247 9.14 10.36 26.69
CA GLU A 247 9.00 10.49 25.24
C GLU A 247 7.52 10.72 24.91
N PRO A 248 7.19 11.62 23.96
CA PRO A 248 5.81 11.90 23.62
C PRO A 248 5.10 10.63 23.20
N SER A 249 4.17 10.18 23.98
CA SER A 249 3.24 9.08 23.62
C SER A 249 2.06 9.68 22.87
N GLY A 250 2.34 10.31 21.71
CA GLY A 250 1.32 10.90 20.85
C GLY A 250 1.12 10.10 19.58
N PRO A 251 0.07 10.41 18.81
CA PRO A 251 -0.08 9.90 17.46
C PRO A 251 1.16 10.29 16.65
N GLY A 252 1.90 9.31 16.14
CA GLY A 252 3.19 9.49 15.46
C GLY A 252 4.36 8.75 16.11
N SER A 253 4.19 8.18 17.32
CA SER A 253 5.15 7.23 17.82
C SER A 253 5.09 5.98 16.92
N ALA A 254 6.21 5.68 16.26
CA ALA A 254 6.36 4.50 15.41
C ALA A 254 6.01 3.17 16.11
N PHE A 255 5.79 3.21 17.42
CA PHE A 255 5.46 2.06 18.25
C PHE A 255 3.96 1.78 18.36
N THR A 256 3.10 2.79 18.15
CA THR A 256 1.65 2.64 18.32
C THR A 256 0.92 2.39 17.02
N ASN A 257 1.27 3.11 15.96
CA ASN A 257 0.73 2.85 14.62
C ASN A 257 1.58 3.54 13.55
N PRO A 258 2.27 2.78 12.68
CA PRO A 258 3.09 3.35 11.62
C PRO A 258 2.28 4.12 10.56
N SER A 259 0.97 3.88 10.44
CA SER A 259 0.09 4.62 9.52
C SER A 259 -0.23 6.05 9.99
N LEU A 260 0.09 6.39 11.23
CA LEU A 260 -0.10 7.72 11.80
C LEU A 260 1.11 8.64 11.63
N GLY A 261 2.15 8.21 10.91
CA GLY A 261 3.29 9.10 10.61
C GLY A 261 2.81 10.40 9.97
N TYR A 262 3.09 11.53 10.64
CA TYR A 262 2.79 12.85 10.08
C TYR A 262 3.71 13.17 8.91
N GLU A 263 4.93 12.64 8.96
CA GLU A 263 5.96 12.88 7.96
C GLU A 263 6.84 11.64 7.87
N TYR A 264 6.80 10.96 6.71
CA TYR A 264 7.55 9.74 6.49
C TYR A 264 7.84 9.52 5.02
N ASP A 265 8.96 8.85 4.75
CA ASP A 265 9.27 8.31 3.43
C ASP A 265 9.16 6.79 3.46
N LEU A 266 8.76 6.19 2.35
CA LEU A 266 8.57 4.75 2.28
C LEU A 266 8.77 4.22 0.86
N GLY A 267 9.50 3.12 0.74
CA GLY A 267 9.53 2.31 -0.48
C GLY A 267 9.10 0.88 -0.20
N LYS A 268 8.24 0.35 -1.06
CA LYS A 268 7.75 -1.02 -1.03
C LYS A 268 8.17 -1.73 -2.30
N LEU A 269 8.87 -2.83 -2.17
CA LEU A 269 9.21 -3.70 -3.29
C LEU A 269 8.33 -4.94 -3.24
N GLU A 270 7.44 -5.07 -4.22
CA GLU A 270 6.44 -6.14 -4.31
C GLU A 270 6.82 -7.15 -5.39
N PHE A 271 6.73 -8.42 -5.06
CA PHE A 271 6.88 -9.55 -5.98
C PHE A 271 5.57 -10.33 -6.00
N THR A 272 4.90 -10.35 -7.14
CA THR A 272 3.62 -11.04 -7.31
C THR A 272 3.76 -12.19 -8.28
N LEU A 273 3.21 -13.36 -7.91
CA LEU A 273 2.99 -14.50 -8.80
C LEU A 273 1.50 -14.67 -8.99
N GLY A 274 1.07 -14.74 -10.24
CA GLY A 274 -0.31 -14.95 -10.63
C GLY A 274 -0.52 -16.32 -11.27
N TYR A 275 -1.67 -16.95 -11.02
CA TYR A 275 -2.13 -18.18 -11.67
C TYR A 275 -3.55 -18.02 -12.18
N ALA A 276 -3.73 -18.00 -13.50
CA ALA A 276 -5.03 -17.95 -14.17
C ALA A 276 -5.67 -19.34 -14.22
N CYS A 277 -6.66 -19.60 -13.35
CA CYS A 277 -7.41 -20.85 -13.34
C CYS A 277 -8.27 -20.98 -14.59
N THR A 278 -9.02 -19.92 -14.89
CA THR A 278 -9.92 -19.79 -16.04
C THR A 278 -9.70 -18.43 -16.71
N LYS A 279 -10.52 -18.09 -17.71
CA LYS A 279 -10.53 -16.73 -18.30
C LYS A 279 -11.02 -15.65 -17.34
N SER A 280 -11.78 -16.04 -16.32
CA SER A 280 -12.41 -15.10 -15.38
C SER A 280 -11.83 -15.17 -13.97
N TRP A 281 -11.11 -16.22 -13.61
CA TRP A 281 -10.62 -16.43 -12.24
C TRP A 281 -9.11 -16.63 -12.21
N ALA A 282 -8.46 -15.92 -11.31
CA ALA A 282 -7.04 -16.07 -11.02
C ALA A 282 -6.77 -16.03 -9.52
N PHE A 283 -5.64 -16.58 -9.12
CA PHE A 283 -5.05 -16.42 -7.80
C PHE A 283 -3.78 -15.60 -7.91
N GLU A 284 -3.52 -14.78 -6.91
CA GLU A 284 -2.27 -14.03 -6.79
C GLU A 284 -1.67 -14.26 -5.41
N PHE A 285 -0.36 -14.45 -5.37
CA PHE A 285 0.44 -14.38 -4.15
C PHE A 285 1.43 -13.24 -4.28
N THR A 286 1.50 -12.37 -3.28
CA THR A 286 2.42 -11.23 -3.27
C THR A 286 3.24 -11.25 -1.98
N TYR A 287 4.56 -11.10 -2.14
CA TYR A 287 5.48 -10.76 -1.07
C TYR A 287 5.91 -9.31 -1.22
N THR A 288 5.84 -8.54 -0.14
CA THR A 288 6.26 -7.13 -0.10
C THR A 288 7.33 -6.95 0.94
N ASN A 289 8.47 -6.40 0.53
CA ASN A 289 9.55 -5.98 1.40
C ASN A 289 9.65 -4.45 1.41
N TYR A 290 10.16 -3.89 2.49
CA TYR A 290 10.34 -2.45 2.69
C TYR A 290 11.84 -2.13 2.65
N PRO A 291 12.42 -1.85 1.46
CA PRO A 291 13.86 -1.66 1.29
C PRO A 291 14.38 -0.35 1.90
N TYR A 292 13.55 0.67 2.02
CA TYR A 292 13.88 1.94 2.64
C TYR A 292 12.63 2.60 3.25
N GLY A 293 12.87 3.51 4.17
CA GLY A 293 11.85 4.33 4.82
C GLY A 293 12.49 5.34 5.77
N GLU A 294 11.72 6.31 6.24
CA GLU A 294 12.07 7.29 7.25
C GLU A 294 10.86 7.46 8.17
N SER A 295 11.06 7.38 9.48
CA SER A 295 10.01 7.56 10.50
C SER A 295 8.80 6.65 10.33
N ILE A 296 9.02 5.38 9.94
CA ILE A 296 7.95 4.42 9.66
C ILE A 296 8.33 2.98 10.02
N ALA A 297 7.34 2.13 10.25
CA ALA A 297 7.55 0.71 10.51
C ALA A 297 8.21 -0.02 9.33
N ALA A 298 9.15 -0.92 9.63
CA ALA A 298 9.95 -1.66 8.67
C ALA A 298 9.68 -3.17 8.80
N GLY A 299 8.70 -3.67 8.07
CA GLY A 299 8.28 -5.07 8.13
C GLY A 299 8.21 -5.75 6.78
N ASP A 300 7.63 -6.93 6.78
CA ASP A 300 7.32 -7.70 5.58
C ASP A 300 5.82 -7.97 5.50
N GLN A 301 5.29 -8.04 4.28
CA GLN A 301 3.88 -8.36 4.05
C GLN A 301 3.75 -9.53 3.10
N TYR A 302 2.84 -10.42 3.41
CA TYR A 302 2.40 -11.51 2.56
C TYR A 302 0.93 -11.29 2.21
N SER A 303 0.60 -11.45 0.93
CA SER A 303 -0.78 -11.28 0.45
C SER A 303 -1.20 -12.46 -0.39
N PHE A 304 -2.43 -12.91 -0.20
CA PHE A 304 -3.08 -13.90 -1.05
C PHE A 304 -4.37 -13.30 -1.60
N GLY A 305 -4.51 -13.29 -2.92
CA GLY A 305 -5.64 -12.68 -3.61
C GLY A 305 -6.38 -13.65 -4.52
N VAL A 306 -7.70 -13.53 -4.52
CA VAL A 306 -8.59 -14.13 -5.50
C VAL A 306 -9.08 -13.03 -6.43
N VAL A 307 -8.85 -13.21 -7.72
CA VAL A 307 -9.21 -12.23 -8.75
C VAL A 307 -10.36 -12.78 -9.58
N TYR A 308 -11.37 -11.95 -9.79
CA TYR A 308 -12.44 -12.18 -10.73
C TYR A 308 -12.42 -11.11 -11.81
N TYR A 309 -12.46 -11.55 -13.06
CA TYR A 309 -12.53 -10.66 -14.22
C TYR A 309 -13.77 -10.99 -15.05
N PHE A 310 -14.58 -9.99 -15.33
CA PHE A 310 -15.71 -10.04 -16.24
C PHE A 310 -15.50 -9.04 -17.37
N SER A 311 -15.60 -9.50 -18.62
CA SER A 311 -15.59 -8.65 -19.80
C SER A 311 -16.93 -8.76 -20.51
N ARG A 312 -17.58 -7.63 -20.71
CA ARG A 312 -18.72 -7.54 -21.59
C ARG A 312 -18.22 -7.66 -23.03
N LYS A 313 -18.65 -8.70 -23.74
CA LYS A 313 -18.38 -8.89 -25.17
C LYS A 313 -19.08 -7.85 -26.01
#